data_35908d3ec83ca7c6f9e47809181bdfbb
#
_entry.id   35908d3ec83ca7c6f9e47809181bdfbb
#
_cell.length_a   1.000
_cell.length_b   1.000
_cell.length_c   1.000
_cell.angle_alpha   90.00
_cell.angle_beta   90.00
_cell.angle_gamma   90.00
#
_symmetry.space_group_name_H-M   'P 1'
#
loop_
_entity.id
_entity.type
_entity.pdbx_description
1 polymer ?
#
loop_
_entity_poly.entity_id
_entity_poly.type
_entity_poly.pdbx_seq_one_letter_code
_entity_poly.pdbx_strand_id
1 'polypeptide(L)'
;MTTDNASLLLQAAAQAAGAQSYPAGALYVVATPIGNLANLTLRAIHVLALVDAIGCEDTRHTGALLRALGIDKPLVALHQHNEREAAAPVLVRLARGERVAYVSDAGSPAVSDPGAALVAAATEAGHRCIPIPGASAGVAALSVAGDPGASTTSTGHTFIGFLPARGPARAAALAALAADPRTQILYEAPHRIESLVAALADACVARRVTLGRELTKQFETVVTMPAVELPAWLAADPNRLRGEFVLVLHALADVAPDNVGTHDRTLRILLAALPLKQAVALAAELTGAPRNALYARALALKDASP
;
A
#
# COMPACT_ATOMS: atom_id res chain seq x y z
N MET A 1 -22.01 19.82 4.67
CA MET A 1 -21.92 20.89 3.64
C MET A 1 -23.29 21.53 3.47
N THR A 2 -23.34 22.84 3.21
CA THR A 2 -24.59 23.50 2.80
C THR A 2 -24.91 23.13 1.34
N THR A 3 -26.19 23.24 0.94
CA THR A 3 -26.63 22.93 -0.44
C THR A 3 -25.85 23.73 -1.49
N ASP A 4 -25.55 24.99 -1.18
CA ASP A 4 -24.78 25.88 -2.06
C ASP A 4 -23.35 25.38 -2.30
N ASN A 5 -22.66 24.88 -1.26
CA ASN A 5 -21.32 24.35 -1.38
C ASN A 5 -21.26 23.07 -2.22
N ALA A 6 -22.28 22.21 -2.11
CA ALA A 6 -22.37 20.99 -2.93
C ALA A 6 -22.54 21.34 -4.42
N SER A 7 -23.40 22.32 -4.74
CA SER A 7 -23.60 22.80 -6.12
C SER A 7 -22.32 23.36 -6.73
N LEU A 8 -21.58 24.20 -6.00
CA LEU A 8 -20.30 24.75 -6.47
C LEU A 8 -19.27 23.64 -6.73
N LEU A 9 -19.20 22.64 -5.85
CA LEU A 9 -18.29 21.52 -6.00
C LEU A 9 -18.62 20.67 -7.24
N LEU A 10 -19.89 20.39 -7.50
CA LEU A 10 -20.35 19.69 -8.69
C LEU A 10 -20.04 20.48 -9.97
N GLN A 11 -20.23 21.80 -9.97
CA GLN A 11 -19.87 22.66 -11.10
C GLN A 11 -18.36 22.63 -11.37
N ALA A 12 -17.53 22.77 -10.33
CA ALA A 12 -16.07 22.69 -10.45
C ALA A 12 -15.63 21.33 -11.00
N ALA A 13 -16.24 20.24 -10.52
CA ALA A 13 -15.97 18.89 -11.01
C ALA A 13 -16.36 18.72 -12.48
N ALA A 14 -17.51 19.22 -12.89
CA ALA A 14 -17.96 19.20 -14.28
C ALA A 14 -17.05 20.01 -15.20
N GLN A 15 -16.60 21.20 -14.77
CA GLN A 15 -15.68 22.03 -15.55
C GLN A 15 -14.30 21.37 -15.70
N ALA A 16 -13.78 20.75 -14.61
CA ALA A 16 -12.44 20.15 -14.62
C ALA A 16 -12.37 18.81 -15.38
N ALA A 17 -13.43 18.01 -15.31
CA ALA A 17 -13.43 16.64 -15.82
C ALA A 17 -14.41 16.36 -16.94
N GLY A 18 -15.43 17.21 -17.17
CA GLY A 18 -16.53 16.94 -18.08
C GLY A 18 -16.15 16.84 -19.56
N ALA A 19 -15.03 17.42 -19.98
CA ALA A 19 -14.56 17.31 -21.37
C ALA A 19 -13.88 15.96 -21.69
N GLN A 20 -13.68 15.10 -20.69
CA GLN A 20 -13.09 13.77 -20.90
C GLN A 20 -14.11 12.76 -21.40
N SER A 21 -13.64 11.67 -22.03
CA SER A 21 -14.52 10.59 -22.47
C SER A 21 -14.85 9.63 -21.34
N TYR A 22 -16.13 9.39 -21.14
CA TYR A 22 -16.66 8.43 -20.15
C TYR A 22 -17.56 7.41 -20.87
N PRO A 23 -17.03 6.30 -21.39
CA PRO A 23 -17.78 5.35 -22.19
C PRO A 23 -18.95 4.73 -21.42
N ALA A 24 -20.04 4.47 -22.13
CA ALA A 24 -21.17 3.70 -21.64
C ALA A 24 -20.81 2.21 -21.51
N GLY A 25 -21.53 1.44 -20.70
CA GLY A 25 -21.28 0.02 -20.46
C GLY A 25 -19.94 -0.25 -19.76
N ALA A 26 -19.40 0.73 -19.03
CA ALA A 26 -18.12 0.62 -18.36
C ALA A 26 -18.29 0.66 -16.83
N LEU A 27 -17.41 -0.10 -16.14
CA LEU A 27 -17.28 -0.09 -14.69
C LEU A 27 -16.19 0.93 -14.29
N TYR A 28 -16.56 1.90 -13.47
CA TYR A 28 -15.66 2.93 -12.94
C TYR A 28 -15.29 2.57 -11.50
N VAL A 29 -14.05 2.19 -11.26
CA VAL A 29 -13.55 1.85 -9.92
C VAL A 29 -13.03 3.13 -9.26
N VAL A 30 -13.82 3.68 -8.32
CA VAL A 30 -13.63 5.03 -7.79
C VAL A 30 -13.07 4.98 -6.38
N ALA A 31 -11.89 5.56 -6.18
CA ALA A 31 -11.32 5.74 -4.84
C ALA A 31 -12.11 6.78 -4.05
N THR A 32 -12.40 6.46 -2.78
CA THR A 32 -13.12 7.32 -1.83
C THR A 32 -12.17 7.90 -0.78
N PRO A 33 -12.59 8.93 -0.01
CA PRO A 33 -11.77 9.48 1.07
C PRO A 33 -11.44 8.43 2.16
N ILE A 34 -10.26 8.57 2.75
CA ILE A 34 -9.82 7.75 3.90
C ILE A 34 -10.03 8.47 5.25
N GLY A 35 -10.92 9.44 5.30
CA GLY A 35 -11.23 10.20 6.52
C GLY A 35 -11.40 11.70 6.31
N ASN A 36 -11.02 12.24 5.15
CA ASN A 36 -11.16 13.65 4.82
C ASN A 36 -11.83 13.83 3.45
N LEU A 37 -13.05 14.36 3.45
CA LEU A 37 -13.82 14.55 2.23
C LEU A 37 -13.08 15.40 1.17
N ALA A 38 -12.22 16.32 1.59
CA ALA A 38 -11.41 17.15 0.69
C ALA A 38 -10.38 16.35 -0.13
N ASN A 39 -10.11 15.09 0.23
CA ASN A 39 -9.25 14.21 -0.57
C ASN A 39 -9.98 13.53 -1.74
N LEU A 40 -11.29 13.75 -1.91
CA LEU A 40 -12.00 13.26 -3.08
C LEU A 40 -11.65 14.12 -4.29
N THR A 41 -11.22 13.46 -5.38
CA THR A 41 -10.81 14.20 -6.58
C THR A 41 -12.00 14.77 -7.33
N LEU A 42 -11.83 15.88 -8.04
CA LEU A 42 -12.87 16.45 -8.90
C LEU A 42 -13.34 15.45 -9.96
N ARG A 43 -12.44 14.61 -10.48
CA ARG A 43 -12.81 13.55 -11.43
C ARG A 43 -13.67 12.48 -10.80
N ALA A 44 -13.40 12.09 -9.54
CA ALA A 44 -14.26 11.15 -8.81
C ALA A 44 -15.64 11.73 -8.58
N ILE A 45 -15.76 13.00 -8.16
CA ILE A 45 -17.04 13.69 -7.98
C ILE A 45 -17.83 13.73 -9.29
N HIS A 46 -17.16 14.09 -10.40
CA HIS A 46 -17.80 14.13 -11.72
C HIS A 46 -18.33 12.74 -12.13
N VAL A 47 -17.52 11.69 -11.96
CA VAL A 47 -17.92 10.32 -12.29
C VAL A 47 -19.09 9.85 -11.44
N LEU A 48 -19.05 10.07 -10.11
CA LEU A 48 -20.15 9.71 -9.22
C LEU A 48 -21.47 10.44 -9.57
N ALA A 49 -21.38 11.67 -10.04
CA ALA A 49 -22.54 12.41 -10.53
C ALA A 49 -23.03 11.93 -11.92
N LEU A 50 -22.11 11.42 -12.77
CA LEU A 50 -22.40 11.01 -14.14
C LEU A 50 -23.02 9.62 -14.26
N VAL A 51 -22.54 8.65 -13.43
CA VAL A 51 -22.94 7.24 -13.56
C VAL A 51 -24.42 6.99 -13.28
N ASP A 52 -24.95 5.88 -13.82
CA ASP A 52 -26.35 5.50 -13.70
C ASP A 52 -26.65 4.75 -12.39
N ALA A 53 -25.63 4.11 -11.78
CA ALA A 53 -25.72 3.44 -10.49
C ALA A 53 -24.36 3.33 -9.84
N ILE A 54 -24.34 3.08 -8.52
CA ILE A 54 -23.11 2.92 -7.74
C ILE A 54 -23.18 1.62 -6.94
N GLY A 55 -22.26 0.69 -7.25
CA GLY A 55 -21.99 -0.47 -6.43
C GLY A 55 -21.14 -0.09 -5.22
N CYS A 56 -21.45 -0.61 -4.05
CA CYS A 56 -20.77 -0.23 -2.81
C CYS A 56 -20.82 -1.36 -1.76
N GLU A 57 -19.92 -1.32 -0.81
CA GLU A 57 -19.83 -2.28 0.29
C GLU A 57 -20.95 -2.03 1.32
N ASP A 58 -21.01 -0.80 1.88
CA ASP A 58 -22.09 -0.36 2.77
C ASP A 58 -22.86 0.81 2.13
N THR A 59 -24.14 0.56 1.81
CA THR A 59 -25.03 1.57 1.22
C THR A 59 -25.29 2.77 2.14
N ARG A 60 -25.17 2.59 3.46
CA ARG A 60 -25.36 3.68 4.44
C ARG A 60 -24.17 4.62 4.40
N HIS A 61 -22.95 4.05 4.35
CA HIS A 61 -21.70 4.80 4.27
C HIS A 61 -21.62 5.57 2.96
N THR A 62 -21.76 4.88 1.84
CA THR A 62 -21.80 5.50 0.51
C THR A 62 -22.91 6.53 0.37
N GLY A 63 -24.11 6.23 0.88
CA GLY A 63 -25.23 7.19 0.88
C GLY A 63 -24.92 8.47 1.68
N ALA A 64 -24.16 8.37 2.78
CA ALA A 64 -23.71 9.56 3.51
C ALA A 64 -22.72 10.41 2.70
N LEU A 65 -21.77 9.76 2.02
CA LEU A 65 -20.82 10.42 1.11
C LEU A 65 -21.57 11.16 -0.02
N LEU A 66 -22.48 10.48 -0.70
CA LEU A 66 -23.25 11.06 -1.81
C LEU A 66 -24.12 12.23 -1.37
N ARG A 67 -24.80 12.12 -0.22
CA ARG A 67 -25.58 13.23 0.36
C ARG A 67 -24.70 14.45 0.66
N ALA A 68 -23.48 14.23 1.18
CA ALA A 68 -22.55 15.33 1.42
C ALA A 68 -22.11 16.04 0.13
N LEU A 69 -22.14 15.34 -1.01
CA LEU A 69 -21.84 15.86 -2.35
C LEU A 69 -23.06 16.41 -3.09
N GLY A 70 -24.27 16.26 -2.54
CA GLY A 70 -25.50 16.60 -3.25
C GLY A 70 -25.83 15.68 -4.43
N ILE A 71 -25.37 14.43 -4.39
CA ILE A 71 -25.56 13.41 -5.42
C ILE A 71 -26.63 12.42 -4.94
N ASP A 72 -27.60 12.12 -5.83
CA ASP A 72 -28.61 11.07 -5.61
C ASP A 72 -28.50 10.04 -6.73
N LYS A 73 -28.14 8.80 -6.37
CA LYS A 73 -27.94 7.68 -7.30
C LYS A 73 -28.41 6.36 -6.70
N PRO A 74 -28.95 5.44 -7.53
CA PRO A 74 -29.25 4.09 -7.10
C PRO A 74 -27.99 3.39 -6.56
N LEU A 75 -28.10 2.78 -5.37
CA LEU A 75 -27.02 2.02 -4.75
C LEU A 75 -27.29 0.52 -4.91
N VAL A 76 -26.21 -0.23 -5.23
CA VAL A 76 -26.21 -1.69 -5.34
C VAL A 76 -25.24 -2.23 -4.29
N ALA A 77 -25.75 -2.93 -3.28
CA ALA A 77 -24.92 -3.50 -2.22
C ALA A 77 -24.12 -4.71 -2.76
N LEU A 78 -22.82 -4.73 -2.48
CA LEU A 78 -21.87 -5.76 -2.87
C LEU A 78 -21.13 -6.25 -1.61
N HIS A 79 -21.63 -7.35 -1.00
CA HIS A 79 -21.08 -7.86 0.27
C HIS A 79 -19.96 -8.88 0.02
N GLN A 80 -18.93 -8.87 0.86
CA GLN A 80 -17.75 -9.74 0.80
C GLN A 80 -18.06 -11.25 0.69
N HIS A 81 -19.12 -11.72 1.35
CA HIS A 81 -19.42 -13.15 1.40
C HIS A 81 -20.03 -13.73 0.13
N ASN A 82 -20.37 -12.88 -0.85
CA ASN A 82 -21.08 -13.29 -2.07
C ASN A 82 -20.70 -12.46 -3.30
N GLU A 83 -19.43 -12.08 -3.42
CA GLU A 83 -18.98 -11.12 -4.44
C GLU A 83 -19.35 -11.52 -5.88
N ARG A 84 -19.27 -12.81 -6.23
CA ARG A 84 -19.63 -13.29 -7.58
C ARG A 84 -21.13 -13.19 -7.86
N GLU A 85 -21.98 -13.55 -6.92
CA GLU A 85 -23.45 -13.42 -7.08
C GLU A 85 -23.87 -11.96 -6.99
N ALA A 86 -23.22 -11.17 -6.11
CA ALA A 86 -23.45 -9.73 -6.00
C ALA A 86 -22.98 -8.95 -7.24
N ALA A 87 -22.06 -9.48 -8.04
CA ALA A 87 -21.64 -8.89 -9.31
C ALA A 87 -22.76 -8.94 -10.39
N ALA A 88 -23.65 -9.94 -10.35
CA ALA A 88 -24.65 -10.13 -11.39
C ALA A 88 -25.56 -8.90 -11.65
N PRO A 89 -26.10 -8.19 -10.65
CA PRO A 89 -26.88 -6.97 -10.89
C PRO A 89 -26.09 -5.87 -11.58
N VAL A 90 -24.78 -5.75 -11.28
CA VAL A 90 -23.89 -4.78 -11.93
C VAL A 90 -23.65 -5.16 -13.38
N LEU A 91 -23.35 -6.44 -13.67
CA LEU A 91 -23.12 -6.93 -15.03
C LEU A 91 -24.35 -6.72 -15.92
N VAL A 92 -25.58 -6.95 -15.39
CA VAL A 92 -26.82 -6.68 -16.12
C VAL A 92 -26.95 -5.19 -16.51
N ARG A 93 -26.57 -4.27 -15.62
CA ARG A 93 -26.57 -2.83 -15.92
C ARG A 93 -25.54 -2.47 -16.99
N LEU A 94 -24.31 -2.98 -16.85
CA LEU A 94 -23.24 -2.77 -17.83
C LEU A 94 -23.64 -3.26 -19.22
N ALA A 95 -24.27 -4.45 -19.32
CA ALA A 95 -24.75 -5.03 -20.56
C ALA A 95 -25.88 -4.19 -21.23
N ARG A 96 -26.63 -3.41 -20.46
CA ARG A 96 -27.61 -2.43 -20.97
C ARG A 96 -26.97 -1.11 -21.42
N GLY A 97 -25.65 -0.99 -21.35
CA GLY A 97 -24.92 0.23 -21.68
C GLY A 97 -24.90 1.26 -20.53
N GLU A 98 -25.36 0.90 -19.34
CA GLU A 98 -25.29 1.81 -18.16
C GLU A 98 -23.83 1.97 -17.72
N ARG A 99 -23.50 3.16 -17.21
CA ARG A 99 -22.25 3.43 -16.50
C ARG A 99 -22.44 3.05 -15.04
N VAL A 100 -21.59 2.21 -14.48
CA VAL A 100 -21.66 1.85 -13.06
C VAL A 100 -20.35 2.24 -12.39
N ALA A 101 -20.42 2.99 -11.28
CA ALA A 101 -19.28 3.16 -10.40
C ALA A 101 -19.26 2.03 -9.36
N TYR A 102 -18.06 1.66 -8.92
CA TYR A 102 -17.84 0.85 -7.73
C TYR A 102 -16.96 1.61 -6.75
N VAL A 103 -17.38 1.66 -5.49
CA VAL A 103 -16.67 2.31 -4.38
C VAL A 103 -16.54 1.35 -3.20
N SER A 104 -15.40 1.40 -2.51
CA SER A 104 -15.23 0.85 -1.16
C SER A 104 -15.63 1.88 -0.10
N ASP A 105 -15.73 1.47 1.15
CA ASP A 105 -16.06 2.38 2.25
C ASP A 105 -14.98 3.44 2.44
N ALA A 106 -13.70 3.11 2.20
CA ALA A 106 -12.60 4.06 2.25
C ALA A 106 -11.46 3.66 1.31
N GLY A 107 -10.84 4.63 0.65
CA GLY A 107 -9.66 4.41 -0.17
C GLY A 107 -9.94 3.83 -1.56
N SER A 108 -8.96 3.11 -2.10
CA SER A 108 -9.02 2.51 -3.44
C SER A 108 -9.66 1.14 -3.37
N PRO A 109 -10.79 0.89 -4.08
CA PRO A 109 -11.46 -0.40 -4.07
C PRO A 109 -10.53 -1.53 -4.57
N ALA A 110 -10.79 -2.76 -4.14
CA ALA A 110 -10.01 -3.96 -4.44
C ALA A 110 -8.57 -3.97 -3.88
N VAL A 111 -8.20 -3.02 -3.02
CA VAL A 111 -6.91 -2.97 -2.32
C VAL A 111 -7.17 -3.16 -0.82
N SER A 112 -7.11 -4.38 -0.32
CA SER A 112 -7.56 -4.83 1.03
C SER A 112 -9.07 -4.69 1.27
N ASP A 113 -9.82 -4.38 0.23
CA ASP A 113 -11.27 -4.21 0.23
C ASP A 113 -11.90 -5.13 -0.82
N PRO A 114 -13.23 -5.36 -0.75
CA PRO A 114 -13.96 -6.05 -1.79
C PRO A 114 -13.86 -5.36 -3.15
N GLY A 115 -14.18 -6.09 -4.21
CA GLY A 115 -14.30 -5.54 -5.56
C GLY A 115 -13.42 -6.20 -6.61
N ALA A 116 -12.38 -6.95 -6.20
CA ALA A 116 -11.52 -7.66 -7.15
C ALA A 116 -12.31 -8.66 -7.99
N ALA A 117 -13.24 -9.40 -7.38
CA ALA A 117 -14.12 -10.34 -8.08
C ALA A 117 -15.09 -9.64 -9.03
N LEU A 118 -15.62 -8.47 -8.67
CA LEU A 118 -16.46 -7.65 -9.56
C LEU A 118 -15.68 -7.18 -10.80
N VAL A 119 -14.46 -6.66 -10.58
CA VAL A 119 -13.59 -6.20 -11.68
C VAL A 119 -13.24 -7.37 -12.61
N ALA A 120 -12.91 -8.54 -12.06
CA ALA A 120 -12.64 -9.75 -12.83
C ALA A 120 -13.86 -10.16 -13.67
N ALA A 121 -15.05 -10.26 -13.04
CA ALA A 121 -16.29 -10.63 -13.73
C ALA A 121 -16.69 -9.63 -14.82
N ALA A 122 -16.52 -8.33 -14.59
CA ALA A 122 -16.79 -7.31 -15.60
C ALA A 122 -15.82 -7.42 -16.78
N THR A 123 -14.53 -7.67 -16.50
CA THR A 123 -13.51 -7.88 -17.54
C THR A 123 -13.76 -9.14 -18.35
N GLU A 124 -14.10 -10.26 -17.71
CA GLU A 124 -14.47 -11.53 -18.35
C GLU A 124 -15.71 -11.38 -19.25
N ALA A 125 -16.67 -10.53 -18.84
CA ALA A 125 -17.86 -10.19 -19.64
C ALA A 125 -17.58 -9.19 -20.76
N GLY A 126 -16.34 -8.74 -20.97
CA GLY A 126 -15.93 -7.83 -22.03
C GLY A 126 -16.20 -6.34 -21.75
N HIS A 127 -16.55 -5.99 -20.51
CA HIS A 127 -16.75 -4.59 -20.09
C HIS A 127 -15.42 -3.91 -19.75
N ARG A 128 -15.32 -2.62 -20.06
CA ARG A 128 -14.16 -1.81 -19.67
C ARG A 128 -14.21 -1.49 -18.18
N CYS A 129 -13.10 -1.75 -17.48
CA CYS A 129 -12.89 -1.30 -16.10
C CYS A 129 -11.97 -0.08 -16.12
N ILE A 130 -12.43 1.04 -15.59
CA ILE A 130 -11.76 2.35 -15.65
C ILE A 130 -11.41 2.79 -14.23
N PRO A 131 -10.12 2.91 -13.88
CA PRO A 131 -9.72 3.39 -12.56
C PRO A 131 -9.92 4.91 -12.46
N ILE A 132 -10.50 5.34 -11.36
CA ILE A 132 -10.58 6.74 -10.95
C ILE A 132 -9.74 6.87 -9.68
N PRO A 133 -8.47 7.29 -9.82
CA PRO A 133 -7.52 7.30 -8.70
C PRO A 133 -7.89 8.34 -7.65
N GLY A 134 -7.46 8.08 -6.44
CA GLY A 134 -7.69 8.96 -5.29
C GLY A 134 -6.89 8.53 -4.07
N ALA A 135 -7.47 8.69 -2.90
CA ALA A 135 -6.80 8.39 -1.63
C ALA A 135 -6.48 6.90 -1.47
N SER A 136 -5.32 6.64 -0.86
CA SER A 136 -4.89 5.31 -0.42
C SER A 136 -4.06 5.47 0.84
N ALA A 137 -4.47 4.84 1.93
CA ALA A 137 -3.79 4.95 3.21
C ALA A 137 -2.36 4.41 3.16
N GLY A 138 -2.14 3.30 2.45
CA GLY A 138 -0.80 2.72 2.29
C GLY A 138 0.16 3.62 1.54
N VAL A 139 -0.30 4.23 0.42
CA VAL A 139 0.50 5.17 -0.37
C VAL A 139 0.76 6.46 0.41
N ALA A 140 -0.25 6.98 1.12
CA ALA A 140 -0.09 8.17 1.97
C ALA A 140 0.94 7.93 3.09
N ALA A 141 0.87 6.80 3.78
CA ALA A 141 1.86 6.44 4.80
C ALA A 141 3.27 6.28 4.21
N LEU A 142 3.40 5.61 3.07
CA LEU A 142 4.67 5.40 2.39
C LEU A 142 5.32 6.73 1.99
N SER A 143 4.54 7.70 1.51
CA SER A 143 5.04 9.00 1.04
C SER A 143 5.69 9.83 2.15
N VAL A 144 5.33 9.60 3.40
CA VAL A 144 5.86 10.31 4.59
C VAL A 144 6.77 9.44 5.46
N ALA A 145 6.97 8.17 5.10
CA ALA A 145 7.81 7.25 5.85
C ALA A 145 9.29 7.64 5.85
N GLY A 146 9.77 8.29 4.79
CA GLY A 146 11.18 8.65 4.65
C GLY A 146 12.10 7.44 4.58
N ASP A 147 11.64 6.34 3.95
CA ASP A 147 12.41 5.11 3.76
C ASP A 147 13.08 5.11 2.38
N PRO A 148 14.41 5.29 2.29
CA PRO A 148 15.12 5.27 1.02
C PRO A 148 15.00 3.94 0.28
N GLY A 149 14.90 2.83 1.01
CA GLY A 149 14.76 1.48 0.45
C GLY A 149 13.47 1.27 -0.35
N ALA A 150 12.41 2.02 -0.04
CA ALA A 150 11.13 1.93 -0.73
C ALA A 150 11.19 2.34 -2.22
N SER A 151 12.17 3.15 -2.60
CA SER A 151 12.31 3.72 -3.95
C SER A 151 13.48 3.12 -4.74
N THR A 152 14.24 2.18 -4.17
CA THR A 152 15.36 1.56 -4.88
C THR A 152 14.89 0.47 -5.84
N THR A 153 15.60 0.31 -6.95
CA THR A 153 15.31 -0.74 -7.94
C THR A 153 15.61 -2.15 -7.42
N SER A 154 16.44 -2.26 -6.37
CA SER A 154 16.84 -3.54 -5.77
C SER A 154 15.88 -4.03 -4.70
N THR A 155 15.21 -3.13 -3.97
CA THR A 155 14.33 -3.50 -2.85
C THR A 155 12.87 -3.19 -3.12
N GLY A 156 12.51 -1.96 -3.50
CA GLY A 156 11.12 -1.56 -3.70
C GLY A 156 10.28 -1.69 -2.42
N HIS A 157 8.97 -1.81 -2.58
CA HIS A 157 8.05 -2.03 -1.44
C HIS A 157 7.03 -3.14 -1.74
N THR A 158 6.49 -3.74 -0.69
CA THR A 158 5.44 -4.76 -0.76
C THR A 158 4.23 -4.31 0.05
N PHE A 159 3.06 -4.35 -0.54
CA PHE A 159 1.82 -4.15 0.18
C PHE A 159 1.34 -5.50 0.74
N ILE A 160 1.25 -5.60 2.06
CA ILE A 160 0.84 -6.80 2.79
C ILE A 160 -0.63 -6.71 3.23
N GLY A 161 -1.10 -5.51 3.60
CA GLY A 161 -2.43 -5.32 4.17
C GLY A 161 -2.52 -5.87 5.60
N PHE A 162 -3.65 -6.51 5.93
CA PHE A 162 -3.89 -7.07 7.27
C PHE A 162 -3.24 -8.44 7.44
N LEU A 163 -2.50 -8.61 8.55
CA LEU A 163 -2.00 -9.93 8.92
C LEU A 163 -3.12 -10.84 9.45
N PRO A 164 -2.97 -12.17 9.34
CA PRO A 164 -3.87 -13.12 10.00
C PRO A 164 -4.04 -12.79 11.48
N ALA A 165 -5.28 -12.93 11.98
CA ALA A 165 -5.62 -12.47 13.33
C ALA A 165 -4.86 -13.23 14.44
N ARG A 166 -4.63 -14.53 14.27
CA ARG A 166 -4.05 -15.43 15.28
C ARG A 166 -3.54 -16.74 14.68
N GLY A 167 -2.90 -17.55 15.53
CA GLY A 167 -2.52 -18.93 15.22
C GLY A 167 -1.27 -19.05 14.35
N PRO A 168 -1.02 -20.26 13.81
CA PRO A 168 0.18 -20.57 13.04
C PRO A 168 0.35 -19.68 11.80
N ALA A 169 -0.75 -19.30 11.15
CA ALA A 169 -0.72 -18.40 9.99
C ALA A 169 -0.16 -17.01 10.33
N ARG A 170 -0.52 -16.45 11.51
CA ARG A 170 0.05 -15.19 11.98
C ARG A 170 1.55 -15.31 12.28
N ALA A 171 1.97 -16.38 12.94
CA ALA A 171 3.38 -16.63 13.23
C ALA A 171 4.20 -16.77 11.94
N ALA A 172 3.70 -17.52 10.95
CA ALA A 172 4.34 -17.65 9.65
C ALA A 172 4.43 -16.32 8.90
N ALA A 173 3.37 -15.49 8.93
CA ALA A 173 3.36 -14.17 8.30
C ALA A 173 4.37 -13.22 8.97
N LEU A 174 4.48 -13.22 10.30
CA LEU A 174 5.49 -12.41 11.02
C LEU A 174 6.91 -12.86 10.71
N ALA A 175 7.16 -14.16 10.62
CA ALA A 175 8.47 -14.68 10.21
C ALA A 175 8.83 -14.27 8.77
N ALA A 176 7.86 -14.32 7.85
CA ALA A 176 8.04 -13.86 6.48
C ALA A 176 8.32 -12.34 6.40
N LEU A 177 7.61 -11.53 7.21
CA LEU A 177 7.88 -10.09 7.33
C LEU A 177 9.31 -9.81 7.80
N ALA A 178 9.78 -10.53 8.82
CA ALA A 178 11.12 -10.34 9.36
C ALA A 178 12.22 -10.71 8.36
N ALA A 179 11.98 -11.74 7.54
CA ALA A 179 12.92 -12.24 6.55
C ALA A 179 12.97 -11.41 5.25
N ASP A 180 11.89 -10.73 4.88
CA ASP A 180 11.83 -9.94 3.65
C ASP A 180 12.55 -8.59 3.85
N PRO A 181 13.64 -8.30 3.10
CA PRO A 181 14.41 -7.06 3.27
C PRO A 181 13.69 -5.81 2.73
N ARG A 182 12.63 -5.97 1.95
CA ARG A 182 11.92 -4.85 1.31
C ARG A 182 11.11 -4.03 2.31
N THR A 183 10.79 -2.81 1.94
CA THR A 183 9.77 -2.00 2.63
C THR A 183 8.42 -2.71 2.56
N GLN A 184 7.70 -2.75 3.67
CA GLN A 184 6.42 -3.46 3.74
C GLN A 184 5.35 -2.55 4.35
N ILE A 185 4.16 -2.56 3.75
CA ILE A 185 3.02 -1.74 4.17
C ILE A 185 1.96 -2.67 4.76
N LEU A 186 1.59 -2.40 6.01
CA LEU A 186 0.62 -3.16 6.78
C LEU A 186 -0.54 -2.27 7.19
N TYR A 187 -1.73 -2.86 7.28
CA TYR A 187 -2.90 -2.27 7.94
C TYR A 187 -3.17 -2.99 9.25
N GLU A 188 -3.66 -2.26 10.25
CA GLU A 188 -4.09 -2.90 11.48
C GLU A 188 -5.28 -2.20 12.13
N ALA A 189 -6.15 -3.01 12.73
CA ALA A 189 -7.31 -2.53 13.46
C ALA A 189 -6.94 -2.09 14.89
N PRO A 190 -7.67 -1.12 15.49
CA PRO A 190 -7.34 -0.58 16.81
C PRO A 190 -7.29 -1.64 17.91
N HIS A 191 -8.18 -2.63 17.87
CA HIS A 191 -8.22 -3.70 18.87
C HIS A 191 -7.08 -4.74 18.73
N ARG A 192 -6.23 -4.63 17.71
CA ARG A 192 -5.12 -5.54 17.39
C ARG A 192 -3.76 -4.87 17.41
N ILE A 193 -3.71 -3.52 17.43
CA ILE A 193 -2.47 -2.76 17.25
C ILE A 193 -1.42 -3.09 18.32
N GLU A 194 -1.81 -3.21 19.60
CA GLU A 194 -0.88 -3.56 20.67
C GLU A 194 -0.17 -4.89 20.43
N SER A 195 -0.96 -5.91 20.03
CA SER A 195 -0.41 -7.23 19.75
C SER A 195 0.47 -7.25 18.50
N LEU A 196 0.21 -6.38 17.52
CA LEU A 196 1.03 -6.28 16.33
C LEU A 196 2.37 -5.62 16.64
N VAL A 197 2.37 -4.47 17.34
CA VAL A 197 3.63 -3.76 17.62
C VAL A 197 4.52 -4.54 18.59
N ALA A 198 3.95 -5.28 19.55
CA ALA A 198 4.72 -6.19 20.39
C ALA A 198 5.40 -7.28 19.55
N ALA A 199 4.66 -7.91 18.63
CA ALA A 199 5.22 -8.94 17.74
C ALA A 199 6.29 -8.38 16.78
N LEU A 200 6.14 -7.14 16.29
CA LEU A 200 7.16 -6.48 15.46
C LEU A 200 8.40 -6.11 16.29
N ALA A 201 8.22 -5.68 17.53
CA ALA A 201 9.34 -5.41 18.44
C ALA A 201 10.20 -6.67 18.68
N ASP A 202 9.57 -7.84 18.77
CA ASP A 202 10.27 -9.12 18.95
C ASP A 202 10.90 -9.65 17.65
N ALA A 203 10.16 -9.60 16.53
CA ALA A 203 10.57 -10.23 15.28
C ALA A 203 11.45 -9.34 14.39
N CYS A 204 11.34 -8.02 14.52
CA CYS A 204 11.94 -7.03 13.61
C CYS A 204 12.80 -6.00 14.36
N VAL A 205 13.55 -6.44 15.37
CA VAL A 205 14.32 -5.61 16.32
C VAL A 205 15.17 -4.52 15.63
N ALA A 206 15.83 -4.87 14.53
CA ALA A 206 16.75 -3.97 13.82
C ALA A 206 16.03 -3.01 12.84
N ARG A 207 14.72 -3.12 12.68
CA ARG A 207 13.97 -2.33 11.66
C ARG A 207 13.33 -1.09 12.26
N ARG A 208 13.30 -0.04 11.46
CA ARG A 208 12.47 1.13 11.75
C ARG A 208 11.06 0.89 11.25
N VAL A 209 10.11 1.49 11.93
CA VAL A 209 8.69 1.46 11.55
C VAL A 209 8.16 2.88 11.57
N THR A 210 7.51 3.28 10.49
CA THR A 210 6.65 4.46 10.48
C THR A 210 5.23 4.01 10.77
N LEU A 211 4.64 4.52 11.83
CA LEU A 211 3.25 4.31 12.19
C LEU A 211 2.45 5.55 11.84
N GLY A 212 1.54 5.41 10.89
CA GLY A 212 0.51 6.39 10.56
C GLY A 212 -0.80 6.00 11.27
N ARG A 213 -1.36 6.93 12.01
CA ARG A 213 -2.62 6.76 12.72
C ARG A 213 -3.58 7.86 12.33
N GLU A 214 -4.84 7.52 12.04
CA GLU A 214 -5.89 8.48 11.68
C GLU A 214 -5.48 9.42 10.53
N LEU A 215 -4.79 8.87 9.52
CA LEU A 215 -4.30 9.64 8.37
C LEU A 215 -5.40 10.46 7.73
N THR A 216 -5.11 11.71 7.41
CA THR A 216 -6.01 12.75 6.85
C THR A 216 -7.10 13.27 7.78
N LYS A 217 -7.24 12.70 9.00
CA LYS A 217 -8.25 13.09 9.98
C LYS A 217 -7.68 14.13 10.96
N GLN A 218 -8.57 14.71 11.79
CA GLN A 218 -8.22 15.75 12.75
C GLN A 218 -7.11 15.36 13.75
N PHE A 219 -7.03 14.09 14.12
CA PHE A 219 -6.04 13.59 15.07
C PHE A 219 -4.97 12.72 14.40
N GLU A 220 -4.63 13.09 13.17
CA GLU A 220 -3.54 12.47 12.43
C GLU A 220 -2.25 12.45 13.23
N THR A 221 -1.60 11.30 13.24
CA THR A 221 -0.30 11.12 13.87
C THR A 221 0.59 10.30 12.95
N VAL A 222 1.80 10.77 12.69
CA VAL A 222 2.83 10.02 11.98
C VAL A 222 4.09 10.06 12.80
N VAL A 223 4.61 8.88 13.16
CA VAL A 223 5.85 8.73 13.92
C VAL A 223 6.73 7.65 13.30
N THR A 224 8.04 7.84 13.35
CA THR A 224 9.02 6.87 12.86
C THR A 224 10.03 6.57 13.94
N MET A 225 10.14 5.29 14.34
CA MET A 225 11.04 4.86 15.40
C MET A 225 11.49 3.40 15.18
N PRO A 226 12.50 2.90 15.92
CA PRO A 226 12.80 1.48 15.96
C PRO A 226 11.59 0.65 16.40
N ALA A 227 11.40 -0.53 15.83
CA ALA A 227 10.26 -1.41 16.17
C ALA A 227 10.16 -1.69 17.67
N VAL A 228 11.29 -1.82 18.35
CA VAL A 228 11.38 -2.09 19.81
C VAL A 228 10.81 -0.97 20.69
N GLU A 229 10.71 0.25 20.18
CA GLU A 229 10.22 1.41 20.93
C GLU A 229 8.70 1.60 20.79
N LEU A 230 8.08 1.00 19.76
CA LEU A 230 6.64 1.16 19.48
C LEU A 230 5.72 0.76 20.64
N PRO A 231 5.94 -0.37 21.36
CA PRO A 231 5.08 -0.74 22.49
C PRO A 231 5.06 0.32 23.59
N ALA A 232 6.22 0.85 23.98
CA ALA A 232 6.31 1.90 24.98
C ALA A 232 5.66 3.21 24.51
N TRP A 233 5.85 3.58 23.24
CA TRP A 233 5.21 4.75 22.66
C TRP A 233 3.68 4.61 22.65
N LEU A 234 3.11 3.47 22.29
CA LEU A 234 1.65 3.24 22.34
C LEU A 234 1.11 3.32 23.76
N ALA A 235 1.79 2.68 24.72
CA ALA A 235 1.36 2.64 26.12
C ALA A 235 1.40 4.01 26.82
N ALA A 236 2.17 4.97 26.31
CA ALA A 236 2.31 6.29 26.93
C ALA A 236 1.05 7.16 26.86
N ASP A 237 0.09 6.86 25.96
CA ASP A 237 -1.19 7.60 25.84
C ASP A 237 -2.30 6.66 25.37
N PRO A 238 -3.38 6.43 26.15
CA PRO A 238 -4.51 5.58 25.75
C PRO A 238 -5.20 6.00 24.46
N ASN A 239 -5.10 7.27 24.06
CA ASN A 239 -5.68 7.74 22.78
C ASN A 239 -4.90 7.20 21.58
N ARG A 240 -3.65 6.79 21.76
CA ARG A 240 -2.83 6.19 20.69
C ARG A 240 -3.29 4.79 20.29
N LEU A 241 -4.14 4.15 21.09
CA LEU A 241 -4.76 2.85 20.79
C LEU A 241 -6.03 2.95 19.95
N ARG A 242 -6.51 4.17 19.68
CA ARG A 242 -7.77 4.42 18.95
C ARG A 242 -7.51 4.84 17.52
N GLY A 243 -8.47 4.54 16.64
CA GLY A 243 -8.44 4.93 15.24
C GLY A 243 -7.87 3.84 14.33
N GLU A 244 -7.61 4.19 13.08
CA GLU A 244 -7.11 3.30 12.05
C GLU A 244 -5.60 3.45 11.89
N PHE A 245 -4.91 2.33 11.62
CA PHE A 245 -3.46 2.29 11.58
C PHE A 245 -2.92 1.78 10.26
N VAL A 246 -1.89 2.47 9.80
CA VAL A 246 -1.01 2.00 8.72
C VAL A 246 0.40 1.95 9.27
N LEU A 247 1.10 0.84 9.05
CA LEU A 247 2.49 0.72 9.42
C LEU A 247 3.33 0.54 8.14
N VAL A 248 4.42 1.28 8.05
CA VAL A 248 5.45 1.07 7.04
C VAL A 248 6.66 0.50 7.76
N LEU A 249 6.89 -0.78 7.58
CA LEU A 249 8.10 -1.44 8.05
C LEU A 249 9.20 -1.14 7.03
N HIS A 250 10.20 -0.33 7.42
CA HIS A 250 11.24 0.14 6.51
C HIS A 250 12.06 -1.03 5.96
N ALA A 251 12.65 -0.85 4.80
CA ALA A 251 13.61 -1.80 4.28
C ALA A 251 14.66 -2.10 5.35
N LEU A 252 15.11 -3.34 5.41
CA LEU A 252 16.36 -3.60 6.11
C LEU A 252 17.37 -2.68 5.43
N ALA A 253 18.00 -1.78 6.21
CA ALA A 253 19.12 -1.04 5.68
C ALA A 253 19.97 -2.08 4.92
N ASP A 254 20.28 -1.81 3.65
CA ASP A 254 21.38 -2.52 3.05
C ASP A 254 22.47 -2.42 4.12
N VAL A 255 22.68 -3.50 4.81
CA VAL A 255 24.00 -3.73 5.36
C VAL A 255 24.81 -3.63 4.10
N ALA A 256 25.31 -2.41 3.83
CA ALA A 256 26.22 -2.17 2.72
C ALA A 256 27.10 -3.38 2.78
N PRO A 257 27.29 -4.12 1.70
CA PRO A 257 27.96 -5.41 1.78
C PRO A 257 29.38 -5.23 2.34
N ASP A 258 29.47 -4.87 3.61
CA ASP A 258 30.64 -5.09 4.47
C ASP A 258 30.80 -6.60 4.74
N ASN A 259 29.93 -7.40 4.15
CA ASN A 259 30.19 -8.82 3.96
C ASN A 259 31.17 -9.05 2.79
N VAL A 260 32.17 -8.19 2.72
CA VAL A 260 33.36 -8.52 1.95
C VAL A 260 33.96 -9.82 2.47
N GLY A 261 33.69 -10.18 3.74
CA GLY A 261 33.98 -11.50 4.30
C GLY A 261 33.19 -12.65 3.67
N THR A 262 31.99 -12.43 3.15
CA THR A 262 31.22 -13.45 2.41
C THR A 262 31.91 -13.84 1.11
N HIS A 263 32.70 -12.94 0.52
CA HIS A 263 33.46 -13.18 -0.71
C HIS A 263 34.93 -13.51 -0.46
N ASP A 264 35.36 -13.58 0.80
CA ASP A 264 36.76 -13.87 1.16
C ASP A 264 37.25 -15.19 0.58
N ARG A 265 36.40 -16.21 0.59
CA ARG A 265 36.75 -17.51 -0.01
C ARG A 265 36.95 -17.38 -1.52
N THR A 266 36.07 -16.69 -2.21
CA THR A 266 36.18 -16.43 -3.65
C THR A 266 37.42 -15.59 -3.95
N LEU A 267 37.65 -14.51 -3.21
CA LEU A 267 38.83 -13.66 -3.35
C LEU A 267 40.11 -14.42 -3.10
N ARG A 268 40.21 -15.23 -2.04
CA ARG A 268 41.44 -16.05 -1.76
C ARG A 268 41.72 -17.04 -2.86
N ILE A 269 40.71 -17.73 -3.38
CA ILE A 269 40.88 -18.67 -4.50
C ILE A 269 41.42 -17.96 -5.74
N LEU A 270 40.82 -16.82 -6.08
CA LEU A 270 41.19 -16.04 -7.27
C LEU A 270 42.56 -15.37 -7.10
N LEU A 271 42.89 -14.85 -5.92
CA LEU A 271 44.16 -14.22 -5.60
C LEU A 271 45.34 -15.22 -5.60
N ALA A 272 45.09 -16.51 -5.31
CA ALA A 272 46.08 -17.56 -5.40
C ALA A 272 46.48 -17.88 -6.85
N ALA A 273 45.58 -17.62 -7.82
CA ALA A 273 45.79 -17.97 -9.22
C ALA A 273 46.01 -16.77 -10.15
N LEU A 274 45.59 -15.56 -9.76
CA LEU A 274 45.50 -14.40 -10.63
C LEU A 274 46.11 -13.13 -10.00
N PRO A 275 46.62 -12.19 -10.81
CA PRO A 275 47.00 -10.86 -10.35
C PRO A 275 45.78 -10.11 -9.73
N LEU A 276 46.03 -9.27 -8.71
CA LEU A 276 45.01 -8.57 -7.91
C LEU A 276 43.90 -7.93 -8.76
N LYS A 277 44.23 -7.19 -9.81
CA LYS A 277 43.23 -6.51 -10.67
C LYS A 277 42.34 -7.51 -11.41
N GLN A 278 42.87 -8.64 -11.85
CA GLN A 278 42.11 -9.67 -12.55
C GLN A 278 41.25 -10.48 -11.58
N ALA A 279 41.79 -10.83 -10.42
CA ALA A 279 41.06 -11.51 -9.35
C ALA A 279 39.84 -10.69 -8.89
N VAL A 280 40.01 -9.38 -8.70
CA VAL A 280 38.91 -8.48 -8.31
C VAL A 280 37.89 -8.31 -9.43
N ALA A 281 38.31 -8.21 -10.69
CA ALA A 281 37.41 -8.11 -11.82
C ALA A 281 36.51 -9.35 -11.92
N LEU A 282 37.11 -10.53 -11.85
CA LEU A 282 36.41 -11.80 -11.92
C LEU A 282 35.52 -12.05 -10.70
N ALA A 283 36.02 -11.67 -9.50
CA ALA A 283 35.19 -11.71 -8.27
C ALA A 283 33.92 -10.83 -8.38
N ALA A 284 34.06 -9.63 -8.96
CA ALA A 284 32.92 -8.74 -9.17
C ALA A 284 31.88 -9.33 -10.15
N GLU A 285 32.30 -9.98 -11.22
CA GLU A 285 31.42 -10.67 -12.16
C GLU A 285 30.74 -11.89 -11.52
N LEU A 286 31.47 -12.67 -10.74
CA LEU A 286 30.93 -13.88 -10.09
C LEU A 286 29.99 -13.58 -8.94
N THR A 287 30.19 -12.48 -8.20
CA THR A 287 29.49 -12.19 -6.95
C THR A 287 28.47 -11.06 -7.06
N GLY A 288 28.54 -10.24 -8.13
CA GLY A 288 27.74 -9.02 -8.26
C GLY A 288 28.16 -7.90 -7.29
N ALA A 289 29.19 -8.12 -6.46
CA ALA A 289 29.64 -7.14 -5.47
C ALA A 289 30.41 -5.96 -6.10
N PRO A 290 30.33 -4.75 -5.52
CA PRO A 290 31.02 -3.56 -6.05
C PRO A 290 32.53 -3.76 -6.14
N ARG A 291 33.08 -3.47 -7.31
CA ARG A 291 34.49 -3.68 -7.62
C ARG A 291 35.46 -2.97 -6.66
N ASN A 292 35.11 -1.77 -6.22
CA ASN A 292 35.89 -0.98 -5.27
C ASN A 292 35.95 -1.62 -3.88
N ALA A 293 34.83 -2.17 -3.39
CA ALA A 293 34.76 -2.86 -2.11
C ALA A 293 35.56 -4.16 -2.13
N LEU A 294 35.44 -4.95 -3.20
CA LEU A 294 36.24 -6.16 -3.40
C LEU A 294 37.72 -5.86 -3.53
N TYR A 295 38.12 -4.74 -4.15
CA TYR A 295 39.51 -4.32 -4.27
C TYR A 295 40.14 -3.99 -2.91
N ALA A 296 39.44 -3.18 -2.08
CA ALA A 296 39.88 -2.85 -0.73
C ALA A 296 40.06 -4.11 0.13
N ARG A 297 39.12 -5.05 0.02
CA ARG A 297 39.15 -6.30 0.77
C ARG A 297 40.28 -7.23 0.28
N ALA A 298 40.47 -7.32 -1.02
CA ALA A 298 41.55 -8.13 -1.62
C ALA A 298 42.94 -7.66 -1.17
N LEU A 299 43.12 -6.33 -1.02
CA LEU A 299 44.36 -5.77 -0.43
C LEU A 299 44.52 -6.21 1.03
N ALA A 300 43.47 -6.05 1.85
CA ALA A 300 43.50 -6.44 3.26
C ALA A 300 43.80 -7.95 3.44
N LEU A 301 43.26 -8.81 2.57
CA LEU A 301 43.53 -10.25 2.60
C LEU A 301 44.96 -10.58 2.19
N LYS A 302 45.56 -9.78 1.30
CA LYS A 302 46.93 -9.96 0.85
C LYS A 302 47.93 -9.50 1.91
N ASP A 303 47.60 -8.41 2.63
CA ASP A 303 48.46 -7.90 3.72
C ASP A 303 48.38 -8.76 5.00
N ALA A 304 47.27 -9.55 5.16
CA ALA A 304 47.08 -10.49 6.27
C ALA A 304 47.66 -11.90 6.01
N SER A 305 48.19 -12.15 4.83
CA SER A 305 48.86 -13.43 4.54
C SER A 305 50.34 -13.29 4.91
N PRO A 306 50.88 -14.14 5.83
CA PRO A 306 52.28 -14.10 6.27
C PRO A 306 53.28 -14.44 5.15
#